data_3dcb45b6f68df4850e1acc244057f56b
#
_entry.id   3dcb45b6f68df4850e1acc244057f56b
#
_cell.length_a   1.000
_cell.length_b   1.000
_cell.length_c   1.000
_cell.angle_alpha   90.00
_cell.angle_beta   90.00
_cell.angle_gamma   90.00
#
_symmetry.space_group_name_H-M   'P 1'
#
loop_
_entity.id
_entity.type
_entity.pdbx_description
1 polymer ?
#
loop_
_entity_poly.entity_id
_entity_poly.type
_entity_poly.pdbx_seq_one_letter_code
_entity_poly.pdbx_strand_id
1 'polypeptide(L)'
;ELELISGNDKDFRMLKVYIQSETYPHMEGWSRFGLILRQLGRVKQAIDIFRIVLQEETDKNTKGWLYCQIGACKADQSKYEEAIEFFEKSIQIGERHPSNLEGLATTYGNIAVIYDHFDDNDKALLYHEKVLKIQKQLLPHNDPNLALVYNNIGKAYLGLNEYAKALRYH
;
A
#
# COMPACT_ATOMS: atom_id res chain seq x y z
N GLU A 1 14.11 22.29 -8.55
CA GLU A 1 13.78 20.84 -8.60
C GLU A 1 12.27 20.56 -8.76
N LEU A 2 11.40 21.48 -8.36
CA LEU A 2 9.94 21.39 -8.57
C LEU A 2 9.49 21.76 -10.00
N GLU A 3 10.38 22.23 -10.85
CA GLU A 3 10.11 22.57 -12.25
C GLU A 3 9.96 21.36 -13.16
N LEU A 4 10.42 20.18 -12.72
CA LEU A 4 10.35 18.93 -13.49
C LEU A 4 8.98 18.24 -13.45
N ILE A 5 8.06 18.69 -12.61
CA ILE A 5 6.68 18.22 -12.62
C ILE A 5 5.97 18.99 -13.72
N SER A 6 5.94 18.44 -14.93
CA SER A 6 5.51 19.06 -16.17
C SER A 6 4.20 19.86 -16.02
N GLY A 7 4.36 21.17 -16.00
CA GLY A 7 3.43 22.13 -15.47
C GLY A 7 2.44 22.72 -16.43
N ASN A 8 1.74 21.95 -17.23
CA ASN A 8 0.70 22.52 -18.09
C ASN A 8 -0.73 22.28 -17.58
N ASP A 9 -0.87 21.77 -16.36
CA ASP A 9 -2.16 21.55 -15.74
C ASP A 9 -2.47 22.69 -14.75
N LYS A 10 -3.48 23.49 -15.06
CA LYS A 10 -3.93 24.63 -14.26
C LYS A 10 -4.33 24.21 -12.84
N ASP A 11 -4.93 23.03 -12.71
CA ASP A 11 -5.36 22.47 -11.43
C ASP A 11 -4.16 22.07 -10.56
N PHE A 12 -3.10 21.57 -11.19
CA PHE A 12 -1.85 21.22 -10.51
C PHE A 12 -1.14 22.47 -9.96
N ARG A 13 -1.13 23.56 -10.75
CA ARG A 13 -0.58 24.84 -10.27
C ARG A 13 -1.39 25.43 -9.12
N MET A 14 -2.73 25.39 -9.21
CA MET A 14 -3.61 25.88 -8.14
C MET A 14 -3.44 25.03 -6.87
N LEU A 15 -3.35 23.72 -7.01
CA LEU A 15 -3.15 22.81 -5.87
C LEU A 15 -1.77 23.00 -5.23
N LYS A 16 -0.72 23.23 -6.03
CA LYS A 16 0.64 23.60 -5.55
C LYS A 16 0.61 24.90 -4.75
N VAL A 17 -0.08 25.93 -5.28
CA VAL A 17 -0.24 27.22 -4.59
C VAL A 17 -1.04 27.05 -3.31
N TYR A 18 -2.11 26.27 -3.32
CA TYR A 18 -2.93 25.96 -2.15
C TYR A 18 -2.13 25.26 -1.04
N ILE A 19 -1.34 24.26 -1.38
CA ILE A 19 -0.48 23.55 -0.40
C ILE A 19 0.64 24.45 0.12
N GLN A 20 1.17 25.36 -0.72
CA GLN A 20 2.18 26.32 -0.30
C GLN A 20 1.62 27.49 0.53
N SER A 21 0.36 27.88 0.30
CA SER A 21 -0.31 28.98 1.03
C SER A 21 -0.92 28.55 2.36
N GLU A 22 -1.37 27.32 2.46
CA GLU A 22 -1.86 26.71 3.68
C GLU A 22 -0.66 26.13 4.46
N THR A 23 0.08 26.95 5.15
CA THR A 23 1.03 26.74 6.27
C THR A 23 1.27 25.27 6.69
N TYR A 24 1.59 24.39 5.75
CA TYR A 24 2.10 23.06 6.05
C TYR A 24 3.58 22.98 5.63
N PRO A 25 4.51 23.46 6.46
CA PRO A 25 5.94 23.32 6.21
C PRO A 25 6.41 21.86 6.38
N HIS A 26 5.51 20.92 6.70
CA HIS A 26 5.84 19.55 7.07
C HIS A 26 5.50 18.55 5.96
N MET A 27 6.34 17.53 5.86
CA MET A 27 6.28 16.37 4.95
C MET A 27 4.89 15.71 4.86
N GLU A 28 4.05 15.81 5.90
CA GLU A 28 2.66 15.33 5.91
C GLU A 28 1.79 15.96 4.81
N GLY A 29 1.95 17.25 4.54
CA GLY A 29 1.19 17.94 3.49
C GLY A 29 1.47 17.39 2.10
N TRP A 30 2.74 17.13 1.80
CA TRP A 30 3.16 16.52 0.53
C TRP A 30 2.71 15.07 0.39
N SER A 31 2.74 14.31 1.48
CA SER A 31 2.25 12.94 1.51
C SER A 31 0.74 12.89 1.22
N ARG A 32 -0.06 13.76 1.84
CA ARG A 32 -1.49 13.91 1.55
C ARG A 32 -1.75 14.33 0.11
N PHE A 33 -0.94 15.24 -0.42
CA PHE A 33 -1.02 15.64 -1.81
C PHE A 33 -0.77 14.49 -2.78
N GLY A 34 0.24 13.66 -2.51
CA GLY A 34 0.49 12.44 -3.27
C GLY A 34 -0.72 11.49 -3.28
N LEU A 35 -1.40 11.31 -2.12
CA LEU A 35 -2.62 10.50 -2.04
C LEU A 35 -3.77 11.09 -2.87
N ILE A 36 -3.99 12.40 -2.82
CA ILE A 36 -5.02 13.08 -3.63
C ILE A 36 -4.73 12.90 -5.12
N LEU A 37 -3.48 13.08 -5.57
CA LEU A 37 -3.09 12.86 -6.95
C LEU A 37 -3.37 11.42 -7.40
N ARG A 38 -3.07 10.44 -6.56
CA ARG A 38 -3.37 9.03 -6.83
C ARG A 38 -4.88 8.81 -6.98
N GLN A 39 -5.71 9.35 -6.07
CA GLN A 39 -7.18 9.26 -6.13
C GLN A 39 -7.76 9.92 -7.39
N LEU A 40 -7.13 11.00 -7.88
CA LEU A 40 -7.50 11.68 -9.14
C LEU A 40 -6.99 10.95 -10.39
N GLY A 41 -6.38 9.75 -10.25
CA GLY A 41 -5.81 9.00 -11.36
C GLY A 41 -4.48 9.56 -11.89
N ARG A 42 -3.92 10.60 -11.24
CA ARG A 42 -2.65 11.22 -11.62
C ARG A 42 -1.46 10.48 -11.03
N VAL A 43 -1.41 9.17 -11.29
CA VAL A 43 -0.51 8.23 -10.63
C VAL A 43 0.96 8.55 -10.83
N LYS A 44 1.36 9.03 -12.02
CA LYS A 44 2.77 9.42 -12.27
C LYS A 44 3.20 10.56 -11.36
N GLN A 45 2.38 11.60 -11.25
CA GLN A 45 2.64 12.77 -10.40
C GLN A 45 2.64 12.38 -8.91
N ALA A 46 1.77 11.47 -8.49
CA ALA A 46 1.77 10.93 -7.14
C ALA A 46 3.12 10.25 -6.81
N ILE A 47 3.64 9.41 -7.71
CA ILE A 47 4.94 8.76 -7.55
C ILE A 47 6.06 9.79 -7.41
N ASP A 48 6.06 10.86 -8.22
CA ASP A 48 7.10 11.89 -8.17
C ASP A 48 7.08 12.61 -6.83
N ILE A 49 5.89 12.95 -6.31
CA ILE A 49 5.73 13.53 -4.97
C ILE A 49 6.24 12.58 -3.88
N PHE A 50 5.82 11.31 -3.88
CA PHE A 50 6.28 10.36 -2.87
C PHE A 50 7.80 10.14 -2.92
N ARG A 51 8.43 10.19 -4.10
CA ARG A 51 9.89 10.10 -4.23
C ARG A 51 10.61 11.31 -3.67
N ILE A 52 10.08 12.53 -3.89
CA ILE A 52 10.64 13.76 -3.31
C ILE A 52 10.59 13.67 -1.79
N VAL A 53 9.43 13.33 -1.24
CA VAL A 53 9.27 13.16 0.22
C VAL A 53 10.23 12.09 0.76
N LEU A 54 10.36 10.97 0.06
CA LEU A 54 11.23 9.86 0.47
C LEU A 54 12.71 10.24 0.55
N GLN A 55 13.19 11.17 -0.29
CA GLN A 55 14.58 11.63 -0.29
C GLN A 55 14.93 12.44 0.97
N GLU A 56 13.98 13.22 1.48
CA GLU A 56 14.16 14.11 2.64
C GLU A 56 13.75 13.45 3.95
N GLU A 57 12.98 12.34 3.88
CA GLU A 57 12.45 11.66 5.06
C GLU A 57 13.58 10.97 5.86
N THR A 58 13.51 11.04 7.17
CA THR A 58 14.44 10.37 8.09
C THR A 58 13.78 9.28 8.92
N ASP A 59 12.48 9.44 9.21
CA ASP A 59 11.75 8.43 9.97
C ASP A 59 11.53 7.15 9.16
N LYS A 60 11.89 6.02 9.76
CA LYS A 60 11.83 4.71 9.10
C LYS A 60 10.39 4.26 8.82
N ASN A 61 9.46 4.52 9.75
CA ASN A 61 8.07 4.12 9.57
C ASN A 61 7.43 4.89 8.40
N THR A 62 7.70 6.19 8.32
CA THR A 62 7.26 7.04 7.21
C THR A 62 7.89 6.58 5.89
N LYS A 63 9.18 6.20 5.87
CA LYS A 63 9.80 5.59 4.68
C LYS A 63 9.11 4.30 4.27
N GLY A 64 8.80 3.42 5.23
CA GLY A 64 8.06 2.19 4.96
C GLY A 64 6.71 2.48 4.32
N TRP A 65 5.97 3.44 4.87
CA TRP A 65 4.69 3.89 4.31
C TRP A 65 4.84 4.47 2.90
N LEU A 66 5.84 5.32 2.65
CA LEU A 66 6.11 5.89 1.32
C LEU A 66 6.42 4.81 0.27
N TYR A 67 7.23 3.82 0.62
CA TYR A 67 7.46 2.68 -0.27
C TYR A 67 6.17 1.93 -0.57
N CYS A 68 5.31 1.71 0.42
CA CYS A 68 3.99 1.10 0.21
C CYS A 68 3.14 1.94 -0.76
N GLN A 69 3.10 3.29 -0.62
CA GLN A 69 2.35 4.16 -1.52
C GLN A 69 2.89 4.13 -2.96
N ILE A 70 4.21 4.13 -3.13
CA ILE A 70 4.82 4.01 -4.47
C ILE A 70 4.48 2.64 -5.08
N GLY A 71 4.56 1.56 -4.31
CA GLY A 71 4.16 0.22 -4.75
C GLY A 71 2.71 0.18 -5.20
N ALA A 72 1.80 0.76 -4.42
CA ALA A 72 0.39 0.86 -4.76
C ALA A 72 0.16 1.67 -6.07
N CYS A 73 0.88 2.78 -6.25
CA CYS A 73 0.86 3.54 -7.50
C CYS A 73 1.38 2.71 -8.70
N LYS A 74 2.37 1.85 -8.49
CA LYS A 74 2.86 0.94 -9.54
C LYS A 74 1.84 -0.14 -9.88
N ALA A 75 1.14 -0.68 -8.89
CA ALA A 75 0.04 -1.62 -9.10
C ALA A 75 -1.13 -0.97 -9.87
N ASP A 76 -1.48 0.30 -9.55
CA ASP A 76 -2.48 1.08 -10.31
C ASP A 76 -2.09 1.27 -11.80
N GLN A 77 -0.80 1.19 -12.12
CA GLN A 77 -0.27 1.21 -13.49
C GLN A 77 -0.15 -0.20 -14.10
N SER A 78 -0.63 -1.24 -13.43
CA SER A 78 -0.45 -2.66 -13.81
C SER A 78 1.01 -3.10 -13.90
N LYS A 79 1.92 -2.39 -13.22
CA LYS A 79 3.35 -2.71 -13.12
C LYS A 79 3.61 -3.53 -11.87
N TYR A 80 3.12 -4.75 -11.88
CA TYR A 80 3.01 -5.57 -10.68
C TYR A 80 4.37 -6.01 -10.12
N GLU A 81 5.36 -6.31 -10.98
CA GLU A 81 6.71 -6.67 -10.56
C GLU A 81 7.38 -5.49 -9.83
N GLU A 82 7.31 -4.28 -10.43
CA GLU A 82 7.83 -3.07 -9.79
C GLU A 82 7.07 -2.76 -8.47
N ALA A 83 5.77 -3.02 -8.42
CA ALA A 83 4.96 -2.84 -7.21
C ALA A 83 5.44 -3.75 -6.08
N ILE A 84 5.67 -5.03 -6.38
CA ILE A 84 6.17 -6.02 -5.41
C ILE A 84 7.54 -5.59 -4.86
N GLU A 85 8.48 -5.13 -5.71
CA GLU A 85 9.78 -4.63 -5.25
C GLU A 85 9.65 -3.48 -4.23
N PHE A 86 8.71 -2.55 -4.45
CA PHE A 86 8.47 -1.45 -3.51
C PHE A 86 7.78 -1.93 -2.23
N PHE A 87 6.85 -2.86 -2.32
CA PHE A 87 6.22 -3.48 -1.16
C PHE A 87 7.23 -4.27 -0.31
N GLU A 88 8.17 -4.98 -0.94
CA GLU A 88 9.24 -5.69 -0.22
C GLU A 88 10.15 -4.72 0.56
N LYS A 89 10.48 -3.55 0.01
CA LYS A 89 11.20 -2.50 0.73
C LYS A 89 10.41 -1.99 1.94
N SER A 90 9.09 -1.83 1.79
CA SER A 90 8.20 -1.47 2.90
C SER A 90 8.17 -2.55 3.98
N ILE A 91 8.03 -3.82 3.59
CA ILE A 91 8.02 -4.97 4.49
C ILE A 91 9.35 -5.07 5.27
N GLN A 92 10.47 -4.94 4.58
CA GLN A 92 11.79 -5.01 5.20
C GLN A 92 11.96 -3.98 6.33
N ILE A 93 11.35 -2.80 6.17
CA ILE A 93 11.34 -1.78 7.22
C ILE A 93 10.37 -2.18 8.33
N GLY A 94 9.15 -2.58 7.99
CA GLY A 94 8.11 -2.93 8.95
C GLY A 94 8.46 -4.12 9.85
N GLU A 95 9.12 -5.14 9.29
CA GLU A 95 9.57 -6.32 10.07
C GLU A 95 10.71 -5.99 11.05
N ARG A 96 11.57 -5.03 10.69
CA ARG A 96 12.66 -4.56 11.59
C ARG A 96 12.18 -3.58 12.66
N HIS A 97 11.07 -2.91 12.40
CA HIS A 97 10.50 -1.89 13.28
C HIS A 97 9.00 -2.13 13.45
N PRO A 98 8.60 -3.12 14.28
CA PRO A 98 7.20 -3.59 14.37
C PRO A 98 6.27 -2.61 15.11
N SER A 99 6.65 -1.35 15.25
CA SER A 99 5.80 -0.29 15.82
C SER A 99 4.59 0.07 14.94
N ASN A 100 4.59 -0.32 13.67
CA ASN A 100 3.48 -0.08 12.73
C ASN A 100 3.02 -1.40 12.11
N LEU A 101 2.40 -2.26 12.90
CA LEU A 101 1.85 -3.53 12.44
C LEU A 101 0.71 -3.35 11.42
N GLU A 102 -0.10 -2.28 11.56
CA GLU A 102 -1.18 -1.99 10.62
C GLU A 102 -0.65 -1.68 9.21
N GLY A 103 0.40 -0.85 9.11
CA GLY A 103 1.06 -0.57 7.84
C GLY A 103 1.69 -1.81 7.21
N LEU A 104 2.26 -2.70 8.04
CA LEU A 104 2.82 -3.96 7.58
C LEU A 104 1.72 -4.90 7.06
N ALA A 105 0.58 -5.03 7.76
CA ALA A 105 -0.57 -5.80 7.31
C ALA A 105 -1.13 -5.28 5.98
N THR A 106 -1.23 -3.95 5.84
CA THR A 106 -1.65 -3.30 4.59
C THR A 106 -0.71 -3.67 3.43
N THR A 107 0.60 -3.64 3.68
CA THR A 107 1.58 -3.97 2.63
C THR A 107 1.51 -5.45 2.22
N TYR A 108 1.36 -6.38 3.17
CA TYR A 108 1.12 -7.78 2.87
C TYR A 108 -0.17 -7.98 2.08
N GLY A 109 -1.27 -7.28 2.45
CA GLY A 109 -2.53 -7.32 1.74
C GLY A 109 -2.41 -6.88 0.28
N ASN A 110 -1.66 -5.82 0.02
CA ASN A 110 -1.42 -5.34 -1.35
C ASN A 110 -0.68 -6.38 -2.22
N ILE A 111 0.30 -7.08 -1.65
CA ILE A 111 1.00 -8.16 -2.37
C ILE A 111 0.06 -9.35 -2.58
N ALA A 112 -0.74 -9.73 -1.58
CA ALA A 112 -1.71 -10.82 -1.71
C ALA A 112 -2.67 -10.57 -2.87
N VAL A 113 -3.22 -9.35 -2.99
CA VAL A 113 -4.11 -8.97 -4.09
C VAL A 113 -3.43 -9.08 -5.47
N ILE A 114 -2.13 -8.80 -5.56
CA ILE A 114 -1.39 -8.99 -6.82
C ILE A 114 -1.30 -10.48 -7.16
N TYR A 115 -1.02 -11.35 -6.19
CA TYR A 115 -0.96 -12.79 -6.42
C TYR A 115 -2.35 -13.39 -6.68
N ASP A 116 -3.41 -12.88 -6.04
CA ASP A 116 -4.80 -13.22 -6.40
C ASP A 116 -5.11 -12.88 -7.86
N HIS A 117 -4.62 -11.73 -8.35
CA HIS A 117 -4.80 -11.32 -9.75
C HIS A 117 -4.10 -12.25 -10.74
N PHE A 118 -3.00 -12.86 -10.35
CA PHE A 118 -2.25 -13.82 -11.16
C PHE A 118 -2.69 -15.29 -10.94
N ASP A 119 -3.71 -15.55 -10.14
CA ASP A 119 -4.13 -16.89 -9.73
C ASP A 119 -3.00 -17.72 -9.07
N ASP A 120 -1.97 -17.03 -8.52
CA ASP A 120 -0.90 -17.68 -7.73
C ASP A 120 -1.41 -17.88 -6.30
N ASN A 121 -2.29 -18.89 -6.17
CA ASN A 121 -3.02 -19.15 -4.93
C ASN A 121 -2.09 -19.53 -3.74
N ASP A 122 -0.94 -20.14 -4.00
CA ASP A 122 0.03 -20.48 -2.94
C ASP A 122 0.61 -19.20 -2.33
N LYS A 123 1.05 -18.24 -3.16
CA LYS A 123 1.60 -17.00 -2.65
C LYS A 123 0.51 -16.09 -2.08
N ALA A 124 -0.66 -16.01 -2.71
CA ALA A 124 -1.79 -15.26 -2.19
C ALA A 124 -2.14 -15.75 -0.77
N LEU A 125 -2.26 -17.07 -0.57
CA LEU A 125 -2.50 -17.70 0.73
C LEU A 125 -1.43 -17.30 1.75
N LEU A 126 -0.15 -17.44 1.40
CA LEU A 126 0.97 -17.07 2.28
C LEU A 126 0.84 -15.63 2.80
N TYR A 127 0.53 -14.69 1.93
CA TYR A 127 0.43 -13.27 2.31
C TYR A 127 -0.88 -12.97 3.06
N HIS A 128 -2.00 -13.58 2.71
CA HIS A 128 -3.25 -13.45 3.47
C HIS A 128 -3.12 -14.03 4.89
N GLU A 129 -2.39 -15.12 5.09
CA GLU A 129 -2.09 -15.67 6.43
C GLU A 129 -1.23 -14.70 7.26
N LYS A 130 -0.26 -14.01 6.65
CA LYS A 130 0.52 -12.96 7.34
C LYS A 130 -0.38 -11.79 7.77
N VAL A 131 -1.30 -11.36 6.91
CA VAL A 131 -2.30 -10.34 7.25
C VAL A 131 -3.15 -10.79 8.42
N LEU A 132 -3.70 -12.01 8.35
CA LEU A 132 -4.55 -12.58 9.41
C LEU A 132 -3.83 -12.64 10.75
N LYS A 133 -2.56 -13.06 10.75
CA LYS A 133 -1.74 -13.13 11.96
C LYS A 133 -1.62 -11.77 12.65
N ILE A 134 -1.40 -10.70 11.88
CA ILE A 134 -1.28 -9.35 12.43
C ILE A 134 -2.65 -8.84 12.87
N GLN A 135 -3.68 -8.98 12.04
CA GLN A 135 -5.02 -8.46 12.36
C GLN A 135 -5.61 -9.11 13.60
N LYS A 136 -5.35 -10.41 13.86
CA LYS A 136 -5.74 -11.07 15.10
C LYS A 136 -5.10 -10.47 16.37
N GLN A 137 -3.97 -9.77 16.25
CA GLN A 137 -3.34 -9.08 17.37
C GLN A 137 -3.92 -7.68 17.58
N LEU A 138 -4.41 -7.05 16.51
CA LEU A 138 -4.85 -5.66 16.52
C LEU A 138 -6.36 -5.49 16.68
N LEU A 139 -7.14 -6.46 16.24
CA LEU A 139 -8.59 -6.35 16.08
C LEU A 139 -9.34 -7.31 17.03
N PRO A 140 -10.55 -6.93 17.46
CA PRO A 140 -11.47 -7.85 18.17
C PRO A 140 -11.83 -9.04 17.30
N HIS A 141 -12.16 -10.20 17.91
CA HIS A 141 -12.49 -11.42 17.20
C HIS A 141 -13.68 -11.33 16.22
N ASN A 142 -14.57 -10.39 16.44
CA ASN A 142 -15.78 -10.15 15.63
C ASN A 142 -15.62 -8.96 14.67
N ASP A 143 -14.40 -8.48 14.44
CA ASP A 143 -14.17 -7.37 13.51
C ASP A 143 -14.44 -7.79 12.07
N PRO A 144 -15.22 -7.00 11.30
CA PRO A 144 -15.52 -7.31 9.89
C PRO A 144 -14.28 -7.50 8.99
N ASN A 145 -13.18 -6.82 9.31
CA ASN A 145 -11.93 -6.94 8.55
C ASN A 145 -11.33 -8.36 8.66
N LEU A 146 -11.49 -9.03 9.82
CA LEU A 146 -11.09 -10.44 9.96
C LEU A 146 -11.91 -11.33 9.03
N ALA A 147 -13.23 -11.11 8.93
CA ALA A 147 -14.08 -11.89 8.02
C ALA A 147 -13.65 -11.74 6.56
N LEU A 148 -13.23 -10.53 6.13
CA LEU A 148 -12.72 -10.30 4.79
C LEU A 148 -11.45 -11.14 4.53
N VAL A 149 -10.51 -11.15 5.47
CA VAL A 149 -9.27 -11.92 5.31
C VAL A 149 -9.54 -13.42 5.33
N TYR A 150 -10.45 -13.91 6.21
CA TYR A 150 -10.88 -15.30 6.19
C TYR A 150 -11.47 -15.71 4.84
N ASN A 151 -12.34 -14.87 4.26
CA ASN A 151 -12.91 -15.11 2.95
C ASN A 151 -11.84 -15.19 1.84
N ASN A 152 -10.84 -14.31 1.87
CA ASN A 152 -9.74 -14.34 0.91
C ASN A 152 -8.88 -15.62 1.05
N ILE A 153 -8.60 -16.05 2.28
CA ILE A 153 -7.92 -17.33 2.55
C ILE A 153 -8.77 -18.51 2.02
N GLY A 154 -10.08 -18.48 2.28
CA GLY A 154 -11.01 -19.50 1.76
C GLY A 154 -10.97 -19.59 0.24
N LYS A 155 -10.96 -18.43 -0.47
CA LYS A 155 -10.82 -18.39 -1.93
C LYS A 155 -9.49 -18.97 -2.41
N ALA A 156 -8.38 -18.65 -1.76
CA ALA A 156 -7.07 -19.19 -2.11
C ALA A 156 -7.07 -20.73 -1.97
N TYR A 157 -7.65 -21.27 -0.89
CA TYR A 157 -7.80 -22.72 -0.74
C TYR A 157 -8.72 -23.35 -1.81
N LEU A 158 -9.77 -22.66 -2.24
CA LEU A 158 -10.59 -23.12 -3.37
C LEU A 158 -9.77 -23.20 -4.66
N GLY A 159 -8.94 -22.19 -4.95
CA GLY A 159 -8.05 -22.20 -6.10
C GLY A 159 -7.00 -23.33 -6.06
N LEU A 160 -6.60 -23.74 -4.86
CA LEU A 160 -5.71 -24.89 -4.64
C LEU A 160 -6.44 -26.26 -4.62
N ASN A 161 -7.77 -26.28 -4.84
CA ASN A 161 -8.63 -27.48 -4.71
C ASN A 161 -8.67 -28.11 -3.30
N GLU A 162 -8.28 -27.34 -2.28
CA GLU A 162 -8.28 -27.73 -0.87
C GLU A 162 -9.64 -27.47 -0.21
N TYR A 163 -10.70 -28.08 -0.76
CA TYR A 163 -12.11 -27.80 -0.39
C TYR A 163 -12.41 -27.94 1.10
N ALA A 164 -11.83 -28.94 1.75
CA ALA A 164 -12.03 -29.16 3.19
C ALA A 164 -11.44 -28.03 4.04
N LYS A 165 -10.35 -27.42 3.60
CA LYS A 165 -9.77 -26.25 4.26
C LYS A 165 -10.58 -25.00 3.95
N ALA A 166 -10.97 -24.80 2.69
CA ALA A 166 -11.78 -23.65 2.29
C ALA A 166 -13.06 -23.53 3.14
N LEU A 167 -13.78 -24.65 3.39
CA LEU A 167 -14.99 -24.68 4.21
C LEU A 167 -14.78 -24.27 5.69
N ARG A 168 -13.57 -24.27 6.21
CA ARG A 168 -13.27 -23.80 7.58
C ARG A 168 -13.11 -22.30 7.68
N TYR A 169 -12.95 -21.63 6.55
CA TYR A 169 -12.70 -20.18 6.45
C TYR A 169 -13.91 -19.40 5.95
N HIS A 170 -14.97 -20.09 5.56
CA HIS A 170 -16.28 -19.53 5.23
C HIS A 170 -17.26 -19.72 6.40
#